data_7d278fb224b2f8ab5edf4507f87e8422
#
_entry.id   7d278fb224b2f8ab5edf4507f87e8422
#
_cell.length_a   1.000
_cell.length_b   1.000
_cell.length_c   1.000
_cell.angle_alpha   90.00
_cell.angle_beta   90.00
_cell.angle_gamma   90.00
#
_symmetry.space_group_name_H-M   'P 1'
#
loop_
_entity.id
_entity.type
_entity.pdbx_description
1 polymer ?
#
loop_
_entity_poly.entity_id
_entity_poly.type
_entity_poly.pdbx_seq_one_letter_code
_entity_poly.pdbx_strand_id
1 'polypeptide(L)'
;IIENRDSIGGTWDLFKYPGIRSDSDMFTLGYAFKPWISEKAIADGPSILEYLNETVKENNLKENINFNKKVVSAHWRSEDDLWKVVIKDNISEEEKEVTCNFLFMCTGYYKYENGYTPDFPGIENFNGQVIHPQHWPENLNYENKKVIVIGSGATAATIVPELSKKTKYVTMLQ
;
A
#
# COMPACT_ATOMS: atom_id res chain seq x y z
N ILE A 1 -8.25 11.84 -11.43
CA ILE A 1 -7.30 10.89 -10.80
C ILE A 1 -7.54 9.53 -11.42
N ILE A 2 -6.46 8.81 -11.75
CA ILE A 2 -6.53 7.45 -12.28
C ILE A 2 -6.01 6.51 -11.19
N GLU A 3 -6.84 5.56 -10.79
CA GLU A 3 -6.54 4.57 -9.75
C GLU A 3 -6.71 3.16 -10.30
N ASN A 4 -5.65 2.35 -10.19
CA ASN A 4 -5.63 0.98 -10.70
C ASN A 4 -6.52 0.01 -9.91
N ARG A 5 -6.72 0.29 -8.61
CA ARG A 5 -7.53 -0.51 -7.70
C ARG A 5 -8.99 -0.03 -7.71
N ASP A 6 -9.84 -0.74 -7.01
CA ASP A 6 -11.26 -0.41 -6.81
C ASP A 6 -11.51 0.51 -5.61
N SER A 7 -10.45 0.83 -4.87
CA SER A 7 -10.49 1.58 -3.61
C SER A 7 -9.34 2.58 -3.50
N ILE A 8 -9.55 3.62 -2.70
CA ILE A 8 -8.48 4.55 -2.32
C ILE A 8 -7.62 3.99 -1.20
N GLY A 9 -6.51 4.67 -0.93
CA GLY A 9 -5.65 4.39 0.22
C GLY A 9 -4.34 3.68 -0.12
N GLY A 10 -4.22 3.10 -1.32
CA GLY A 10 -2.99 2.47 -1.79
C GLY A 10 -2.42 1.50 -0.76
N THR A 11 -1.22 1.78 -0.26
CA THR A 11 -0.53 1.00 0.78
C THR A 11 -1.38 0.79 2.04
N TRP A 12 -2.10 1.80 2.49
CA TRP A 12 -2.90 1.77 3.73
C TRP A 12 -4.17 0.93 3.61
N ASP A 13 -4.66 0.74 2.40
CA ASP A 13 -5.77 -0.16 2.11
C ASP A 13 -5.29 -1.57 1.76
N LEU A 14 -4.13 -1.71 1.10
CA LEU A 14 -3.60 -3.00 0.68
C LEU A 14 -2.98 -3.80 1.82
N PHE A 15 -2.15 -3.16 2.64
CA PHE A 15 -1.36 -3.85 3.66
C PHE A 15 -2.17 -4.02 4.94
N LYS A 16 -2.36 -5.27 5.35
CA LYS A 16 -3.18 -5.65 6.52
C LYS A 16 -2.38 -6.35 7.62
N TYR A 17 -1.05 -6.39 7.50
CA TYR A 17 -0.24 -7.05 8.51
C TYR A 17 -0.31 -6.33 9.88
N PRO A 18 -0.18 -7.07 10.99
CA PRO A 18 -0.23 -6.48 12.33
C PRO A 18 0.81 -5.39 12.55
N GLY A 19 0.41 -4.28 13.11
CA GLY A 19 1.29 -3.17 13.44
C GLY A 19 1.57 -2.21 12.30
N ILE A 20 0.95 -2.36 11.14
CA ILE A 20 1.11 -1.40 10.05
C ILE A 20 0.82 0.02 10.54
N ARG A 21 1.77 0.91 10.32
CA ARG A 21 1.72 2.32 10.76
C ARG A 21 2.61 3.20 9.89
N SER A 22 2.46 4.51 10.01
CA SER A 22 3.38 5.44 9.37
C SER A 22 4.80 5.35 9.96
N ASP A 23 5.79 5.58 9.12
CA ASP A 23 7.20 5.69 9.55
C ASP A 23 7.56 7.12 9.99
N SER A 24 6.76 8.10 9.54
CA SER A 24 6.89 9.50 9.87
C SER A 24 5.63 10.03 10.56
N ASP A 25 5.76 11.19 11.19
CA ASP A 25 4.63 11.81 11.88
C ASP A 25 3.56 12.33 10.91
N MET A 26 2.32 12.18 11.28
CA MET A 26 1.18 12.60 10.48
C MET A 26 0.95 14.12 10.47
N PHE A 27 1.55 14.87 11.39
CA PHE A 27 1.48 16.34 11.35
C PHE A 27 2.26 16.88 10.15
N THR A 28 3.36 16.19 9.78
CA THR A 28 4.14 16.50 8.56
C THR A 28 3.50 15.91 7.30
N LEU A 29 2.95 14.67 7.39
CA LEU A 29 2.41 13.96 6.23
C LEU A 29 0.97 14.37 5.89
N GLY A 30 0.23 14.96 6.82
CA GLY A 30 -1.13 15.44 6.60
C GLY A 30 -1.18 16.57 5.58
N TYR A 31 -2.31 16.69 4.89
CA TYR A 31 -2.51 17.78 3.93
C TYR A 31 -2.62 19.13 4.64
N ALA A 32 -2.03 20.16 4.08
CA ALA A 32 -2.11 21.52 4.65
C ALA A 32 -3.55 22.03 4.78
N PHE A 33 -4.44 21.63 3.86
CA PHE A 33 -5.86 22.01 3.88
C PHE A 33 -6.71 21.10 4.80
N LYS A 34 -6.18 19.96 5.26
CA LYS A 34 -6.80 19.06 6.25
C LYS A 34 -5.71 18.57 7.21
N PRO A 35 -5.33 19.38 8.22
CA PRO A 35 -4.31 19.00 9.19
C PRO A 35 -4.70 17.74 9.97
N TRP A 36 -3.70 16.93 10.31
CA TRP A 36 -3.90 15.83 11.23
C TRP A 36 -4.19 16.34 12.65
N ILE A 37 -5.28 15.89 13.25
CA ILE A 37 -5.74 16.37 14.56
C ILE A 37 -5.66 15.34 15.68
N SER A 38 -5.34 14.08 15.35
CA SER A 38 -5.18 13.03 16.37
C SER A 38 -3.92 13.26 17.20
N GLU A 39 -3.97 12.89 18.48
CA GLU A 39 -2.82 12.97 19.39
C GLU A 39 -1.69 12.02 19.00
N LYS A 40 -1.98 10.95 18.25
CA LYS A 40 -0.96 10.01 17.76
C LYS A 40 -0.22 10.59 16.56
N ALA A 41 1.02 11.02 16.77
CA ALA A 41 1.88 11.49 15.68
C ALA A 41 2.18 10.38 14.67
N ILE A 42 2.52 9.18 15.15
CA ILE A 42 2.71 7.97 14.34
C ILE A 42 1.39 7.21 14.31
N ALA A 43 0.70 7.28 13.18
CA ALA A 43 -0.64 6.72 13.05
C ALA A 43 -0.61 5.27 12.53
N ASP A 44 -1.56 4.47 13.00
CA ASP A 44 -1.80 3.13 12.45
C ASP A 44 -2.47 3.21 11.06
N GLY A 45 -2.31 2.15 10.27
CA GLY A 45 -2.83 2.08 8.91
C GLY A 45 -4.34 2.38 8.81
N PRO A 46 -5.21 1.79 9.64
CA PRO A 46 -6.64 2.11 9.65
C PRO A 46 -6.94 3.59 9.87
N SER A 47 -6.28 4.26 10.82
CA SER A 47 -6.47 5.69 11.07
C SER A 47 -6.06 6.56 9.88
N ILE A 48 -4.99 6.17 9.17
CA ILE A 48 -4.57 6.87 7.95
C ILE A 48 -5.59 6.65 6.83
N LEU A 49 -6.09 5.44 6.67
CA LEU A 49 -7.11 5.13 5.67
C LEU A 49 -8.41 5.90 5.93
N GLU A 50 -8.83 6.01 7.19
CA GLU A 50 -9.97 6.82 7.60
C GLU A 50 -9.77 8.29 7.24
N TYR A 51 -8.62 8.87 7.58
CA TYR A 51 -8.24 10.24 7.23
C TYR A 51 -8.31 10.49 5.72
N LEU A 52 -7.84 9.56 4.90
CA LEU A 52 -7.92 9.66 3.44
C LEU A 52 -9.36 9.60 2.94
N ASN A 53 -10.19 8.71 3.48
CA ASN A 53 -11.61 8.60 3.15
C ASN A 53 -12.38 9.87 3.50
N GLU A 54 -12.15 10.42 4.70
CA GLU A 54 -12.72 11.69 5.09
C GLU A 54 -12.28 12.82 4.16
N THR A 55 -11.00 12.88 3.81
CA THR A 55 -10.47 13.89 2.88
C THR A 55 -11.18 13.85 1.53
N VAL A 56 -11.37 12.66 0.98
CA VAL A 56 -12.10 12.48 -0.29
C VAL A 56 -13.56 12.91 -0.16
N LYS A 57 -14.21 12.57 0.94
CA LYS A 57 -15.61 12.91 1.20
C LYS A 57 -15.82 14.42 1.38
N GLU A 58 -15.04 15.05 2.25
CA GLU A 58 -15.17 16.48 2.58
C GLU A 58 -14.89 17.38 1.39
N ASN A 59 -14.03 16.96 0.48
CA ASN A 59 -13.66 17.72 -0.71
C ASN A 59 -14.38 17.27 -1.99
N ASN A 60 -15.38 16.39 -1.87
CA ASN A 60 -16.16 15.85 -3.00
C ASN A 60 -15.29 15.29 -4.14
N LEU A 61 -14.18 14.61 -3.80
CA LEU A 61 -13.21 14.14 -4.78
C LEU A 61 -13.61 12.83 -5.45
N LYS A 62 -14.60 12.11 -4.92
CA LYS A 62 -14.95 10.77 -5.40
C LYS A 62 -15.30 10.73 -6.88
N GLU A 63 -16.00 11.74 -7.38
CA GLU A 63 -16.39 11.85 -8.79
C GLU A 63 -15.20 12.08 -9.73
N ASN A 64 -14.07 12.55 -9.18
CA ASN A 64 -12.83 12.80 -9.93
C ASN A 64 -11.86 11.62 -9.90
N ILE A 65 -12.21 10.51 -9.23
CA ILE A 65 -11.38 9.30 -9.16
C ILE A 65 -11.97 8.24 -10.08
N ASN A 66 -11.20 7.85 -11.07
CA ASN A 66 -11.54 6.76 -11.98
C ASN A 66 -10.86 5.48 -11.50
N PHE A 67 -11.62 4.64 -10.81
CA PHE A 67 -11.17 3.36 -10.29
C PHE A 67 -11.08 2.28 -11.37
N ASN A 68 -10.35 1.21 -11.10
CA ASN A 68 -10.13 0.09 -12.02
C ASN A 68 -9.53 0.54 -13.36
N LYS A 69 -8.72 1.60 -13.33
CA LYS A 69 -8.08 2.17 -14.51
C LYS A 69 -6.57 2.18 -14.32
N LYS A 70 -5.86 1.46 -15.17
CA LYS A 70 -4.40 1.36 -15.13
C LYS A 70 -3.77 2.25 -16.18
N VAL A 71 -2.85 3.12 -15.77
CA VAL A 71 -1.97 3.79 -16.73
C VAL A 71 -0.96 2.77 -17.25
N VAL A 72 -0.99 2.50 -18.56
CA VAL A 72 -0.10 1.53 -19.21
C VAL A 72 1.10 2.19 -19.86
N SER A 73 0.94 3.43 -20.31
CA SER A 73 2.05 4.24 -20.81
C SER A 73 1.78 5.73 -20.69
N ALA A 74 2.85 6.51 -20.63
CA ALA A 74 2.79 7.96 -20.67
C ALA A 74 4.00 8.49 -21.46
N HIS A 75 3.75 9.28 -22.49
CA HIS A 75 4.78 9.83 -23.39
C HIS A 75 4.61 11.33 -23.51
N TRP A 76 5.69 12.07 -23.33
CA TRP A 76 5.72 13.51 -23.62
C TRP A 76 5.83 13.76 -25.12
N ARG A 77 5.04 14.68 -25.61
CA ARG A 77 5.07 15.14 -27.00
C ARG A 77 5.48 16.61 -27.04
N SER A 78 6.70 16.85 -27.49
CA SER A 78 7.25 18.23 -27.58
C SER A 78 6.61 19.06 -28.67
N GLU A 79 5.96 18.42 -29.66
CA GLU A 79 5.27 19.13 -30.74
C GLU A 79 4.01 19.85 -30.25
N ASP A 80 3.35 19.30 -29.23
CA ASP A 80 2.07 19.78 -28.71
C ASP A 80 2.16 20.27 -27.27
N ASP A 81 3.32 20.12 -26.61
CA ASP A 81 3.55 20.36 -25.18
C ASP A 81 2.55 19.63 -24.28
N LEU A 82 2.31 18.35 -24.57
CA LEU A 82 1.31 17.52 -23.89
C LEU A 82 1.88 16.14 -23.54
N TRP A 83 1.41 15.61 -22.42
CA TRP A 83 1.48 14.20 -22.11
C TRP A 83 0.38 13.44 -22.83
N LYS A 84 0.74 12.37 -23.50
CA LYS A 84 -0.14 11.37 -24.09
C LYS A 84 -0.12 10.16 -23.17
N VAL A 85 -1.28 9.86 -22.55
CA VAL A 85 -1.40 8.82 -21.52
C VAL A 85 -2.37 7.76 -22.00
N VAL A 86 -1.93 6.52 -22.05
CA VAL A 86 -2.80 5.37 -22.36
C VAL A 86 -3.27 4.74 -21.06
N ILE A 87 -4.58 4.63 -20.94
CA ILE A 87 -5.27 4.10 -19.76
C ILE A 87 -6.04 2.85 -20.18
N LYS A 88 -5.79 1.74 -19.49
CA LYS A 88 -6.53 0.49 -19.64
C LYS A 88 -7.61 0.38 -18.57
N ASP A 89 -8.80 0.01 -18.98
CA ASP A 89 -9.88 -0.38 -18.08
C ASP A 89 -9.67 -1.83 -17.63
N ASN A 90 -9.52 -2.07 -16.34
CA ASN A 90 -9.28 -3.42 -15.82
C ASN A 90 -10.53 -4.34 -15.87
N ILE A 91 -11.70 -3.79 -16.18
CA ILE A 91 -12.96 -4.56 -16.26
C ILE A 91 -13.28 -4.91 -17.70
N SER A 92 -13.28 -3.90 -18.59
CA SER A 92 -13.59 -4.12 -20.02
C SER A 92 -12.37 -4.49 -20.86
N GLU A 93 -11.15 -4.37 -20.32
CA GLU A 93 -9.88 -4.56 -21.00
C GLU A 93 -9.61 -3.53 -22.13
N GLU A 94 -10.50 -2.55 -22.33
CA GLU A 94 -10.35 -1.51 -23.35
C GLU A 94 -9.30 -0.49 -22.97
N GLU A 95 -8.58 -0.03 -23.99
CA GLU A 95 -7.60 1.05 -23.83
C GLU A 95 -8.15 2.37 -24.37
N LYS A 96 -7.89 3.44 -23.63
CA LYS A 96 -8.23 4.81 -24.03
C LYS A 96 -7.03 5.71 -23.88
N GLU A 97 -6.82 6.56 -24.88
CA GLU A 97 -5.84 7.63 -24.83
C GLU A 97 -6.45 8.92 -24.30
N VAL A 98 -5.73 9.60 -23.42
CA VAL A 98 -6.04 10.94 -22.91
C VAL A 98 -4.79 11.81 -22.96
N THR A 99 -4.97 13.11 -22.95
CA THR A 99 -3.86 14.08 -22.90
C THR A 99 -3.96 14.97 -21.68
N CYS A 100 -2.81 15.44 -21.19
CA CYS A 100 -2.75 16.44 -20.11
C CYS A 100 -1.47 17.27 -20.22
N ASN A 101 -1.50 18.47 -19.65
CA ASN A 101 -0.33 19.36 -19.60
C ASN A 101 0.62 18.97 -18.45
N PHE A 102 0.08 18.51 -17.33
CA PHE A 102 0.85 18.06 -16.17
C PHE A 102 0.46 16.64 -15.79
N LEU A 103 1.47 15.83 -15.53
CA LEU A 103 1.31 14.45 -15.06
C LEU A 103 1.94 14.31 -13.67
N PHE A 104 1.12 14.07 -12.65
CA PHE A 104 1.57 13.80 -11.30
C PHE A 104 1.62 12.28 -11.07
N MET A 105 2.83 11.76 -10.89
CA MET A 105 3.09 10.34 -10.67
C MET A 105 3.03 10.03 -9.17
N CYS A 106 1.88 9.54 -8.70
CA CYS A 106 1.65 9.22 -7.30
C CYS A 106 1.51 7.70 -7.05
N THR A 107 2.16 6.88 -7.88
CA THR A 107 2.01 5.41 -7.87
C THR A 107 2.73 4.71 -6.72
N GLY A 108 3.56 5.42 -5.97
CA GLY A 108 4.41 4.81 -4.94
C GLY A 108 5.52 3.95 -5.54
N TYR A 109 6.16 3.14 -4.70
CA TYR A 109 7.29 2.29 -5.10
C TYR A 109 7.03 0.78 -4.86
N TYR A 110 5.88 0.42 -4.30
CA TYR A 110 5.52 -0.99 -4.14
C TYR A 110 4.91 -1.57 -5.41
N LYS A 111 5.30 -2.80 -5.73
CA LYS A 111 4.59 -3.62 -6.71
C LYS A 111 3.44 -4.33 -5.99
N TYR A 112 2.21 -3.91 -6.27
CA TYR A 112 1.03 -4.36 -5.51
C TYR A 112 0.62 -5.80 -5.83
N GLU A 113 0.94 -6.29 -7.03
CA GLU A 113 0.57 -7.64 -7.45
C GLU A 113 1.30 -8.73 -6.64
N ASN A 114 2.57 -8.49 -6.31
CA ASN A 114 3.35 -9.41 -5.48
C ASN A 114 4.56 -8.71 -4.86
N GLY A 115 4.87 -9.06 -3.61
CA GLY A 115 6.12 -8.70 -2.97
C GLY A 115 7.29 -9.55 -3.48
N TYR A 116 8.50 -9.05 -3.30
CA TYR A 116 9.70 -9.81 -3.57
C TYR A 116 9.93 -10.84 -2.47
N THR A 117 9.91 -12.11 -2.83
CA THR A 117 10.31 -13.20 -1.95
C THR A 117 11.57 -13.84 -2.52
N PRO A 118 12.70 -13.81 -1.81
CA PRO A 118 13.91 -14.51 -2.24
C PRO A 118 13.67 -16.02 -2.35
N ASP A 119 14.42 -16.67 -3.21
CA ASP A 119 14.48 -18.12 -3.24
C ASP A 119 15.39 -18.59 -2.08
N PHE A 120 14.79 -19.27 -1.11
CA PHE A 120 15.49 -19.84 0.03
C PHE A 120 15.66 -21.35 -0.20
N PRO A 121 16.90 -21.84 -0.46
CA PRO A 121 17.12 -23.26 -0.65
C PRO A 121 16.59 -24.10 0.53
N GLY A 122 15.77 -25.08 0.23
CA GLY A 122 15.17 -25.95 1.24
C GLY A 122 13.85 -25.42 1.85
N ILE A 123 13.31 -24.30 1.39
CA ILE A 123 12.04 -23.75 1.89
C ILE A 123 10.88 -24.74 1.71
N GLU A 124 10.96 -25.59 0.70
CA GLU A 124 9.99 -26.63 0.39
C GLU A 124 9.89 -27.71 1.48
N ASN A 125 10.91 -27.82 2.34
CA ASN A 125 10.93 -28.74 3.48
C ASN A 125 10.30 -28.13 4.74
N PHE A 126 9.95 -26.86 4.71
CA PHE A 126 9.30 -26.19 5.82
C PHE A 126 7.82 -26.53 5.88
N ASN A 127 7.39 -27.20 6.96
CA ASN A 127 6.00 -27.64 7.12
C ASN A 127 5.05 -26.56 7.67
N GLY A 128 5.54 -25.34 7.91
CA GLY A 128 4.75 -24.22 8.38
C GLY A 128 4.23 -23.37 7.21
N GLN A 129 3.46 -22.31 7.53
CA GLN A 129 3.03 -21.33 6.55
C GLN A 129 4.15 -20.33 6.28
N VAL A 130 4.41 -20.07 4.99
CA VAL A 130 5.29 -19.00 4.53
C VAL A 130 4.40 -17.86 4.01
N ILE A 131 4.59 -16.66 4.55
CA ILE A 131 3.71 -15.52 4.29
C ILE A 131 4.56 -14.29 3.95
N HIS A 132 4.24 -13.64 2.84
CA HIS A 132 4.74 -12.30 2.58
C HIS A 132 3.81 -11.27 3.22
N PRO A 133 4.30 -10.32 4.04
CA PRO A 133 3.44 -9.36 4.76
C PRO A 133 2.51 -8.54 3.88
N GLN A 134 2.87 -8.29 2.63
CA GLN A 134 2.03 -7.56 1.66
C GLN A 134 0.69 -8.27 1.40
N HIS A 135 0.63 -9.59 1.55
CA HIS A 135 -0.56 -10.42 1.36
C HIS A 135 -0.88 -11.17 2.67
N TRP A 136 -1.07 -10.40 3.74
CA TRP A 136 -1.37 -10.97 5.05
C TRP A 136 -2.76 -11.60 5.07
N PRO A 137 -2.87 -12.93 5.39
CA PRO A 137 -4.17 -13.58 5.47
C PRO A 137 -4.99 -13.05 6.66
N GLU A 138 -6.24 -12.65 6.42
CA GLU A 138 -7.10 -12.08 7.45
C GLU A 138 -7.32 -13.00 8.66
N ASN A 139 -7.42 -14.31 8.41
CA ASN A 139 -7.70 -15.31 9.44
C ASN A 139 -6.45 -16.09 9.89
N LEU A 140 -5.26 -15.48 9.76
CA LEU A 140 -4.04 -16.13 10.17
C LEU A 140 -3.96 -16.29 11.68
N ASN A 141 -4.00 -17.53 12.14
CA ASN A 141 -3.77 -17.85 13.56
C ASN A 141 -2.28 -18.08 13.84
N TYR A 142 -1.66 -17.12 14.50
CA TYR A 142 -0.27 -17.19 14.97
C TYR A 142 -0.15 -17.21 16.51
N GLU A 143 -1.27 -17.32 17.24
CA GLU A 143 -1.26 -17.39 18.71
C GLU A 143 -0.51 -18.62 19.20
N ASN A 144 0.34 -18.42 20.20
CA ASN A 144 1.18 -19.46 20.81
C ASN A 144 2.11 -20.21 19.83
N LYS A 145 2.29 -19.70 18.60
CA LYS A 145 3.22 -20.31 17.62
C LYS A 145 4.61 -19.73 17.75
N LYS A 146 5.60 -20.48 17.27
CA LYS A 146 6.96 -19.96 17.02
C LYS A 146 6.95 -19.34 15.63
N VAL A 147 7.38 -18.11 15.52
CA VAL A 147 7.39 -17.34 14.27
C VAL A 147 8.80 -16.86 13.97
N ILE A 148 9.20 -16.98 12.72
CA ILE A 148 10.44 -16.41 12.19
C ILE A 148 10.06 -15.28 11.24
N VAL A 149 10.61 -14.11 11.46
CA VAL A 149 10.51 -12.95 10.56
C VAL A 149 11.84 -12.78 9.88
N ILE A 150 11.88 -12.92 8.56
CA ILE A 150 13.11 -12.76 7.77
C ILE A 150 13.14 -11.36 7.19
N GLY A 151 14.15 -10.60 7.55
CA GLY A 151 14.35 -9.21 7.17
C GLY A 151 14.31 -8.26 8.35
N SER A 152 14.86 -7.06 8.16
CA SER A 152 15.00 -6.01 9.19
C SER A 152 14.53 -4.63 8.73
N GLY A 153 13.77 -4.55 7.64
CA GLY A 153 13.21 -3.29 7.12
C GLY A 153 12.03 -2.76 7.97
N ALA A 154 11.40 -1.68 7.51
CA ALA A 154 10.28 -1.02 8.19
C ALA A 154 9.15 -1.99 8.54
N THR A 155 8.81 -2.91 7.65
CA THR A 155 7.81 -3.95 7.91
C THR A 155 8.18 -4.84 9.09
N ALA A 156 9.43 -5.32 9.16
CA ALA A 156 9.90 -6.14 10.29
C ALA A 156 9.89 -5.35 11.61
N ALA A 157 10.33 -4.09 11.58
CA ALA A 157 10.33 -3.20 12.74
C ALA A 157 8.93 -2.96 13.32
N THR A 158 7.90 -3.02 12.49
CA THR A 158 6.50 -2.86 12.93
C THR A 158 5.81 -4.16 13.30
N ILE A 159 6.07 -5.24 12.54
CA ILE A 159 5.38 -6.53 12.73
C ILE A 159 5.90 -7.33 13.92
N VAL A 160 7.21 -7.31 14.19
CA VAL A 160 7.81 -8.08 15.27
C VAL A 160 7.25 -7.72 16.65
N PRO A 161 7.14 -6.45 17.04
CA PRO A 161 6.52 -6.08 18.31
C PRO A 161 5.07 -6.52 18.43
N GLU A 162 4.29 -6.47 17.35
CA GLU A 162 2.89 -6.89 17.36
C GLU A 162 2.74 -8.42 17.47
N LEU A 163 3.55 -9.16 16.73
CA LEU A 163 3.56 -10.61 16.82
C LEU A 163 3.98 -11.09 18.22
N SER A 164 4.95 -10.42 18.85
CA SER A 164 5.43 -10.81 20.17
C SER A 164 4.36 -10.80 21.27
N LYS A 165 3.28 -10.04 21.09
CA LYS A 165 2.17 -9.96 22.05
C LYS A 165 1.32 -11.22 22.11
N LYS A 166 1.31 -12.03 21.03
CA LYS A 166 0.42 -13.18 20.88
C LYS A 166 1.14 -14.49 20.59
N THR A 167 2.34 -14.44 20.04
CA THR A 167 3.11 -15.64 19.71
C THR A 167 3.81 -16.20 20.93
N LYS A 168 4.13 -17.49 20.88
CA LYS A 168 4.99 -18.11 21.90
C LYS A 168 6.43 -17.60 21.80
N TYR A 169 6.90 -17.34 20.59
CA TYR A 169 8.26 -16.92 20.32
C TYR A 169 8.37 -16.27 18.95
N VAL A 170 9.06 -15.15 18.87
CA VAL A 170 9.39 -14.46 17.59
C VAL A 170 10.91 -14.38 17.46
N THR A 171 11.41 -14.85 16.34
CA THR A 171 12.82 -14.68 15.95
C THR A 171 12.87 -13.75 14.75
N MET A 172 13.64 -12.68 14.82
CA MET A 172 13.98 -11.89 13.65
C MET A 172 15.32 -12.36 13.11
N LEU A 173 15.36 -12.71 11.85
CA LEU A 173 16.55 -13.12 11.11
C LEU A 173 16.92 -11.99 10.15
N GLN A 174 18.15 -11.50 10.26
CA GLN A 174 18.70 -10.41 9.45
C GLN A 174 19.80 -10.93 8.54
#